data_3d28f7ddd5d3d5d4666c3053a9fbc877
#
_entry.id   3d28f7ddd5d3d5d4666c3053a9fbc877
#
_cell.length_a   1.000
_cell.length_b   1.000
_cell.length_c   1.000
_cell.angle_alpha   90.00
_cell.angle_beta   90.00
_cell.angle_gamma   90.00
#
_symmetry.space_group_name_H-M   'P 1'
#
loop_
_entity.id
_entity.type
_entity.pdbx_description
1 polymer ?
#
loop_
_entity_poly.entity_id
_entity_poly.type
_entity_poly.pdbx_seq_one_letter_code
_entity_poly.pdbx_strand_id
1 'polypeptide(L)'
;FRSIRSERQLVQHIDYNLLYRWFVGLDMDDAVWDHSTFTKNRDRLLNETVARAFFAKVLGWARWQDLVSSDHFSVDGTLIEAWASLKSFKAKDGSGKPPEDGGRNATVDFTGEERKNDTHASTTDPDARLFKKSKGDKARLCFMGHALMENRNGLAVDVETTLATGKAEREAAAVMAKRSLKRGSTLGADKNYDTAGFVKAMRAQGITPHVAQKTHGAIDGRTTRHAGYGVSLRVRKRIEEIFGWAKTVAGLRKTCFIGLAKVKAQTTFTLAAYNLTRMATIFGWRLNTV
;
A
#
# COMPACT_ATOMS: atom_id res chain seq x y z
N PHE A 1 -13.86 6.09 -7.55
CA PHE A 1 -14.66 7.14 -6.93
C PHE A 1 -16.03 6.64 -6.46
N ARG A 2 -16.66 5.76 -7.20
CA ARG A 2 -17.90 5.09 -6.79
C ARG A 2 -17.50 3.69 -6.36
N SER A 3 -17.74 3.30 -5.13
CA SER A 3 -17.29 2.05 -4.48
C SER A 3 -17.81 0.77 -5.19
N ILE A 4 -17.67 0.70 -6.52
CA ILE A 4 -18.01 -0.48 -7.31
C ILE A 4 -16.94 -1.53 -7.07
N ARG A 5 -17.29 -2.61 -6.39
CA ARG A 5 -16.37 -3.66 -5.97
C ARG A 5 -16.48 -4.94 -6.80
N SER A 6 -17.41 -4.99 -7.72
CA SER A 6 -17.70 -6.17 -8.56
C SER A 6 -17.63 -5.80 -10.03
N GLU A 7 -16.94 -6.63 -10.82
CA GLU A 7 -16.88 -6.49 -12.28
C GLU A 7 -18.28 -6.59 -12.91
N ARG A 8 -19.15 -7.42 -12.34
CA ARG A 8 -20.56 -7.49 -12.75
C ARG A 8 -21.31 -6.18 -12.53
N GLN A 9 -21.16 -5.59 -11.33
CA GLN A 9 -21.76 -4.29 -11.05
C GLN A 9 -21.21 -3.21 -11.98
N LEU A 10 -19.90 -3.23 -12.28
CA LEU A 10 -19.31 -2.27 -13.21
C LEU A 10 -19.94 -2.40 -14.60
N VAL A 11 -20.06 -3.61 -15.13
CA VAL A 11 -20.70 -3.86 -16.42
C VAL A 11 -22.14 -3.38 -16.42
N GLN A 12 -22.93 -3.69 -15.38
CA GLN A 12 -24.30 -3.19 -15.22
C GLN A 12 -24.35 -1.66 -15.21
N HIS A 13 -23.44 -1.00 -14.47
CA HIS A 13 -23.37 0.47 -14.49
C HIS A 13 -23.01 1.02 -15.87
N ILE A 14 -22.15 0.37 -16.63
CA ILE A 14 -21.84 0.78 -18.00
C ILE A 14 -23.07 0.58 -18.90
N ASP A 15 -23.87 -0.46 -18.66
CA ASP A 15 -25.03 -0.79 -19.49
C ASP A 15 -26.11 0.30 -19.43
N TYR A 16 -26.48 0.76 -18.25
CA TYR A 16 -27.60 1.70 -18.08
C TYR A 16 -27.22 3.14 -17.67
N ASN A 17 -25.94 3.46 -17.48
CA ASN A 17 -25.52 4.80 -17.08
C ASN A 17 -24.74 5.49 -18.20
N LEU A 18 -25.36 6.52 -18.79
CA LEU A 18 -24.80 7.28 -19.90
C LEU A 18 -23.41 7.89 -19.60
N LEU A 19 -23.16 8.30 -18.35
CA LEU A 19 -21.86 8.84 -17.96
C LEU A 19 -20.76 7.77 -18.04
N TYR A 20 -21.06 6.53 -17.63
CA TYR A 20 -20.12 5.42 -17.75
C TYR A 20 -19.89 5.04 -19.21
N ARG A 21 -20.97 4.97 -20.02
CA ARG A 21 -20.85 4.69 -21.46
C ARG A 21 -19.98 5.73 -22.16
N TRP A 22 -20.27 7.01 -21.93
CA TRP A 22 -19.45 8.11 -22.47
C TRP A 22 -17.99 8.01 -22.04
N PHE A 23 -17.73 7.72 -20.75
CA PHE A 23 -16.36 7.61 -20.22
C PHE A 23 -15.56 6.48 -20.86
N VAL A 24 -16.17 5.34 -21.17
CA VAL A 24 -15.50 4.19 -21.82
C VAL A 24 -15.57 4.26 -23.35
N GLY A 25 -16.20 5.28 -23.90
CA GLY A 25 -16.29 5.50 -25.36
C GLY A 25 -17.31 4.63 -26.06
N LEU A 26 -18.41 4.25 -25.38
CA LEU A 26 -19.53 3.52 -25.96
C LEU A 26 -20.68 4.48 -26.30
N ASP A 27 -21.26 4.30 -27.48
CA ASP A 27 -22.50 4.93 -27.88
C ASP A 27 -23.71 4.27 -27.22
N MET A 28 -24.91 4.89 -27.36
CA MET A 28 -26.13 4.40 -26.69
C MET A 28 -26.53 2.99 -27.14
N ASP A 29 -26.31 2.67 -28.39
CA ASP A 29 -26.70 1.40 -29.02
C ASP A 29 -25.59 0.33 -29.00
N ASP A 30 -24.38 0.68 -28.50
CA ASP A 30 -23.28 -0.26 -28.42
C ASP A 30 -23.53 -1.36 -27.38
N ALA A 31 -23.21 -2.59 -27.70
CA ALA A 31 -23.28 -3.68 -26.75
C ALA A 31 -22.15 -3.57 -25.70
N VAL A 32 -22.52 -3.69 -24.43
CA VAL A 32 -21.52 -3.75 -23.35
C VAL A 32 -20.94 -5.18 -23.29
N TRP A 33 -19.63 -5.28 -23.07
CA TRP A 33 -18.94 -6.57 -22.96
C TRP A 33 -19.33 -7.35 -21.71
N ASP A 34 -19.13 -8.65 -21.76
CA ASP A 34 -19.36 -9.53 -20.60
C ASP A 34 -18.31 -9.30 -19.50
N HIS A 35 -18.74 -9.46 -18.23
CA HIS A 35 -17.85 -9.30 -17.07
C HIS A 35 -16.62 -10.19 -17.08
N SER A 36 -16.67 -11.38 -17.75
CA SER A 36 -15.51 -12.28 -17.90
C SER A 36 -14.37 -11.66 -18.70
N THR A 37 -14.64 -10.61 -19.48
CA THR A 37 -13.61 -9.84 -20.20
C THR A 37 -12.56 -9.27 -19.26
N PHE A 38 -12.97 -8.79 -18.07
CA PHE A 38 -12.03 -8.32 -17.06
C PHE A 38 -11.15 -9.45 -16.54
N THR A 39 -11.73 -10.64 -16.29
CA THR A 39 -10.98 -11.81 -15.84
C THR A 39 -9.95 -12.26 -16.88
N LYS A 40 -10.34 -12.32 -18.16
CA LYS A 40 -9.45 -12.70 -19.27
C LYS A 40 -8.30 -11.72 -19.49
N ASN A 41 -8.53 -10.43 -19.24
CA ASN A 41 -7.53 -9.38 -19.43
C ASN A 41 -6.77 -9.01 -18.15
N ARG A 42 -7.12 -9.57 -17.01
CA ARG A 42 -6.56 -9.21 -15.71
C ARG A 42 -5.06 -9.34 -15.66
N ASP A 43 -4.50 -10.43 -16.13
CA ASP A 43 -3.05 -10.68 -16.10
C ASP A 43 -2.28 -9.73 -17.03
N ARG A 44 -2.93 -9.27 -18.10
CA ARG A 44 -2.38 -8.28 -19.01
C ARG A 44 -2.40 -6.88 -18.44
N LEU A 45 -3.46 -6.49 -17.73
CA LEU A 45 -3.69 -5.12 -17.25
C LEU A 45 -3.23 -4.93 -15.80
N LEU A 46 -3.37 -5.95 -14.95
CA LEU A 46 -2.95 -5.90 -13.56
C LEU A 46 -1.48 -6.31 -13.43
N ASN A 47 -0.60 -5.53 -14.00
CA ASN A 47 0.84 -5.69 -13.88
C ASN A 47 1.50 -4.40 -13.36
N GLU A 48 2.71 -4.52 -12.85
CA GLU A 48 3.43 -3.40 -12.23
C GLU A 48 3.73 -2.29 -13.25
N THR A 49 4.07 -2.61 -14.48
CA THR A 49 4.41 -1.63 -15.52
C THR A 49 3.23 -0.72 -15.85
N VAL A 50 2.05 -1.30 -16.10
CA VAL A 50 0.83 -0.53 -16.39
C VAL A 50 0.42 0.30 -15.16
N ALA A 51 0.46 -0.28 -13.98
CA ALA A 51 0.10 0.42 -12.74
C ALA A 51 1.03 1.61 -12.47
N ARG A 52 2.35 1.42 -12.66
CA ARG A 52 3.34 2.49 -12.51
C ARG A 52 3.18 3.58 -13.55
N ALA A 53 2.93 3.25 -14.81
CA ALA A 53 2.68 4.22 -15.87
C ALA A 53 1.43 5.06 -15.57
N PHE A 54 0.35 4.43 -15.10
CA PHE A 54 -0.87 5.12 -14.70
C PHE A 54 -0.63 6.04 -13.50
N PHE A 55 0.03 5.54 -12.45
CA PHE A 55 0.39 6.35 -11.28
C PHE A 55 1.25 7.56 -11.68
N ALA A 56 2.25 7.37 -12.56
CA ALA A 56 3.11 8.42 -13.04
C ALA A 56 2.34 9.51 -13.82
N LYS A 57 1.35 9.12 -14.65
CA LYS A 57 0.46 10.06 -15.35
C LYS A 57 -0.37 10.90 -14.37
N VAL A 58 -0.98 10.27 -13.36
CA VAL A 58 -1.77 10.96 -12.32
C VAL A 58 -0.88 11.92 -11.53
N LEU A 59 0.31 11.47 -11.13
CA LEU A 59 1.27 12.30 -10.40
C LEU A 59 1.82 13.44 -11.27
N GLY A 60 2.06 13.19 -12.56
CA GLY A 60 2.46 14.21 -13.55
C GLY A 60 1.42 15.31 -13.66
N TRP A 61 0.14 14.96 -13.69
CA TRP A 61 -0.94 15.93 -13.67
C TRP A 61 -1.00 16.74 -12.37
N ALA A 62 -0.84 16.10 -11.21
CA ALA A 62 -0.77 16.79 -9.93
C ALA A 62 0.40 17.78 -9.86
N ARG A 63 1.56 17.43 -10.44
CA ARG A 63 2.73 18.33 -10.55
C ARG A 63 2.48 19.50 -11.47
N TRP A 64 1.86 19.27 -12.61
CA TRP A 64 1.49 20.32 -13.57
C TRP A 64 0.55 21.35 -12.93
N GLN A 65 -0.35 20.91 -12.04
CA GLN A 65 -1.26 21.77 -11.28
C GLN A 65 -0.62 22.38 -10.02
N ASP A 66 0.70 22.29 -9.85
CA ASP A 66 1.45 22.73 -8.64
C ASP A 66 0.89 22.17 -7.31
N LEU A 67 0.33 20.98 -7.34
CA LEU A 67 -0.21 20.33 -6.12
C LEU A 67 0.84 19.54 -5.33
N VAL A 68 2.04 19.35 -5.86
CA VAL A 68 3.11 18.55 -5.24
C VAL A 68 4.29 19.45 -4.91
N SER A 69 4.56 19.63 -3.61
CA SER A 69 5.78 20.32 -3.17
C SER A 69 7.01 19.39 -3.26
N SER A 70 8.20 19.99 -3.25
CA SER A 70 9.48 19.27 -3.31
C SER A 70 10.24 19.21 -1.99
N ASP A 71 9.65 19.72 -0.89
CA ASP A 71 10.43 20.07 0.30
C ASP A 71 10.19 19.12 1.47
N HIS A 72 8.93 18.78 1.73
CA HIS A 72 8.55 18.08 2.95
C HIS A 72 7.69 16.85 2.65
N PHE A 73 8.18 15.70 3.10
CA PHE A 73 7.56 14.40 2.82
C PHE A 73 7.36 13.60 4.11
N SER A 74 6.48 12.62 4.05
CA SER A 74 6.27 11.63 5.09
C SER A 74 6.23 10.22 4.48
N VAL A 75 6.74 9.24 5.22
CA VAL A 75 6.73 7.84 4.81
C VAL A 75 6.16 6.99 5.92
N ASP A 76 5.38 6.00 5.53
CA ASP A 76 4.88 4.97 6.45
C ASP A 76 4.49 3.70 5.68
N GLY A 77 4.23 2.61 6.44
CA GLY A 77 3.82 1.32 5.91
C GLY A 77 2.50 0.84 6.52
N THR A 78 1.80 0.00 5.79
CA THR A 78 0.59 -0.65 6.27
C THR A 78 0.54 -2.10 5.86
N LEU A 79 -0.06 -2.96 6.72
CA LEU A 79 -0.28 -4.36 6.39
C LEU A 79 -1.49 -4.50 5.45
N ILE A 80 -1.33 -5.36 4.45
CA ILE A 80 -2.35 -5.81 3.52
C ILE A 80 -2.52 -7.30 3.77
N GLU A 81 -3.67 -7.71 4.29
CA GLU A 81 -3.96 -9.12 4.54
C GLU A 81 -4.00 -9.87 3.21
N ALA A 82 -3.31 -11.02 3.15
CA ALA A 82 -3.29 -11.86 1.97
C ALA A 82 -4.64 -12.58 1.77
N TRP A 83 -4.91 -13.00 0.54
CA TRP A 83 -6.06 -13.87 0.25
C TRP A 83 -5.96 -15.21 0.96
N ALA A 84 -4.74 -15.74 1.08
CA ALA A 84 -4.44 -17.01 1.70
C ALA A 84 -4.86 -17.05 3.17
N SER A 85 -5.51 -18.12 3.60
CA SER A 85 -5.86 -18.36 4.98
C SER A 85 -4.68 -18.93 5.76
N LEU A 86 -4.70 -18.80 7.09
CA LEU A 86 -3.69 -19.44 7.97
C LEU A 86 -3.67 -20.98 7.87
N LYS A 87 -4.78 -21.60 7.42
CA LYS A 87 -4.84 -23.07 7.18
C LYS A 87 -3.89 -23.51 6.06
N SER A 88 -3.56 -22.60 5.11
CA SER A 88 -2.61 -22.88 4.05
C SER A 88 -1.15 -22.76 4.48
N PHE A 89 -0.87 -22.24 5.67
CA PHE A 89 0.49 -22.03 6.18
C PHE A 89 1.05 -23.33 6.76
N LYS A 90 1.79 -24.07 5.95
CA LYS A 90 2.29 -25.42 6.23
C LYS A 90 3.81 -25.46 6.24
N ALA A 91 4.38 -26.49 6.88
CA ALA A 91 5.81 -26.75 6.86
C ALA A 91 6.32 -26.97 5.43
N LYS A 92 7.47 -26.39 5.10
CA LYS A 92 8.08 -26.46 3.76
C LYS A 92 8.63 -27.85 3.42
N ASP A 93 8.99 -28.62 4.44
CA ASP A 93 9.53 -29.98 4.34
C ASP A 93 8.46 -31.06 4.16
N GLY A 94 7.16 -30.67 4.12
CA GLY A 94 6.05 -31.58 3.98
C GLY A 94 5.72 -32.36 5.26
N SER A 95 6.39 -32.11 6.38
CA SER A 95 6.19 -32.80 7.66
C SER A 95 4.86 -32.46 8.37
N GLY A 96 4.12 -31.50 7.83
CA GLY A 96 2.81 -31.12 8.35
C GLY A 96 1.81 -32.24 8.19
N LYS A 97 1.59 -33.06 9.23
CA LYS A 97 0.49 -34.02 9.27
C LYS A 97 -0.84 -33.32 8.97
N PRO A 98 -1.69 -33.85 8.08
CA PRO A 98 -3.07 -33.39 8.04
C PRO A 98 -3.69 -33.62 9.40
N PRO A 99 -4.56 -32.74 9.91
CA PRO A 99 -5.29 -33.02 11.13
C PRO A 99 -6.06 -34.33 10.94
N GLU A 100 -5.87 -35.30 11.85
CA GLU A 100 -6.49 -36.61 11.81
C GLU A 100 -8.02 -36.52 12.01
N ASP A 101 -8.54 -35.36 12.34
CA ASP A 101 -9.96 -35.15 12.63
C ASP A 101 -10.57 -34.19 11.59
N GLY A 102 -11.45 -34.76 10.72
CA GLY A 102 -12.20 -34.05 9.69
C GLY A 102 -13.29 -33.10 10.22
N GLY A 103 -13.24 -32.71 11.47
CA GLY A 103 -14.17 -31.79 12.11
C GLY A 103 -14.13 -30.39 11.50
N ARG A 104 -15.27 -29.71 11.45
CA ARG A 104 -15.48 -28.34 10.95
C ARG A 104 -14.58 -27.29 11.64
N ASN A 105 -13.98 -27.65 12.76
CA ASN A 105 -13.02 -26.94 13.57
C ASN A 105 -11.75 -27.76 13.78
N ALA A 106 -11.24 -28.44 12.75
CA ALA A 106 -9.90 -28.97 12.80
C ALA A 106 -8.99 -27.79 13.17
N THR A 107 -8.86 -27.62 14.44
CA THR A 107 -8.14 -26.52 15.08
C THR A 107 -6.72 -26.74 14.64
N VAL A 108 -6.24 -25.83 13.85
CA VAL A 108 -4.81 -25.67 13.71
C VAL A 108 -4.36 -25.38 15.13
N ASP A 109 -4.00 -26.42 15.85
CA ASP A 109 -3.51 -26.29 17.21
C ASP A 109 -2.19 -25.55 17.13
N PHE A 110 -2.25 -24.24 17.38
CA PHE A 110 -1.07 -23.40 17.52
C PHE A 110 -0.39 -23.59 18.88
N THR A 111 -0.95 -24.41 19.75
CA THR A 111 -0.39 -24.72 21.06
C THR A 111 0.73 -25.75 20.89
N GLY A 112 1.98 -25.28 20.87
CA GLY A 112 3.16 -26.11 20.87
C GLY A 112 4.04 -26.08 19.62
N GLU A 113 3.54 -25.64 18.45
CA GLU A 113 4.34 -25.54 17.24
C GLU A 113 4.66 -24.07 16.90
N GLU A 114 5.93 -23.69 17.00
CA GLU A 114 6.38 -22.35 16.65
C GLU A 114 6.51 -22.19 15.12
N ARG A 115 5.45 -21.68 14.48
CA ARG A 115 5.43 -21.48 13.04
C ARG A 115 6.15 -20.18 12.64
N LYS A 116 7.22 -20.30 11.87
CA LYS A 116 8.04 -19.19 11.37
C LYS A 116 8.07 -19.19 9.85
N ASN A 117 8.29 -18.02 9.26
CA ASN A 117 8.44 -17.88 7.81
C ASN A 117 9.63 -18.67 7.23
N ASP A 118 10.62 -18.98 8.05
CA ASP A 118 11.79 -19.74 7.64
C ASP A 118 11.45 -21.23 7.43
N THR A 119 10.61 -21.77 8.29
CA THR A 119 10.20 -23.20 8.27
C THR A 119 8.86 -23.44 7.59
N HIS A 120 7.99 -22.44 7.48
CA HIS A 120 6.64 -22.57 6.93
C HIS A 120 6.40 -21.58 5.79
N ALA A 121 5.52 -21.96 4.86
CA ALA A 121 5.02 -21.10 3.80
C ALA A 121 3.54 -21.39 3.51
N SER A 122 2.84 -20.41 2.94
CA SER A 122 1.49 -20.65 2.46
C SER A 122 1.51 -21.45 1.15
N THR A 123 0.75 -22.53 1.10
CA THR A 123 0.56 -23.31 -0.13
C THR A 123 -0.34 -22.61 -1.15
N THR A 124 -1.17 -21.65 -0.69
CA THR A 124 -2.04 -20.85 -1.56
C THR A 124 -1.32 -19.63 -2.11
N ASP A 125 -0.50 -18.96 -1.29
CA ASP A 125 0.24 -17.76 -1.68
C ASP A 125 1.65 -17.80 -1.05
N PRO A 126 2.63 -18.36 -1.75
CA PRO A 126 4.00 -18.53 -1.23
C PRO A 126 4.71 -17.20 -0.92
N ASP A 127 4.25 -16.07 -1.47
CA ASP A 127 4.80 -14.75 -1.19
C ASP A 127 4.24 -14.13 0.10
N ALA A 128 3.07 -14.57 0.56
CA ALA A 128 2.49 -14.07 1.80
C ALA A 128 3.34 -14.48 3.02
N ARG A 129 3.57 -13.55 3.93
CA ARG A 129 4.37 -13.79 5.14
C ARG A 129 3.52 -13.70 6.38
N LEU A 130 3.78 -14.61 7.33
CA LEU A 130 3.18 -14.54 8.65
C LEU A 130 3.78 -13.35 9.39
N PHE A 131 2.96 -12.39 9.75
CA PHE A 131 3.40 -11.17 10.42
C PHE A 131 2.37 -10.68 11.43
N LYS A 132 2.84 -10.03 12.50
CA LYS A 132 2.02 -9.34 13.48
C LYS A 132 2.55 -7.94 13.73
N LYS A 133 1.66 -6.96 13.84
CA LYS A 133 2.04 -5.56 14.01
C LYS A 133 2.62 -5.28 15.40
N SER A 134 2.10 -5.94 16.42
CA SER A 134 2.53 -5.77 17.82
C SER A 134 2.50 -7.11 18.57
N LYS A 135 3.09 -7.15 19.78
CA LYS A 135 3.13 -8.38 20.61
C LYS A 135 1.74 -8.93 20.96
N GLY A 136 0.70 -8.09 21.04
CA GLY A 136 -0.68 -8.47 21.36
C GLY A 136 -1.55 -8.80 20.15
N ASP A 137 -1.10 -8.51 18.92
CA ASP A 137 -1.88 -8.75 17.71
C ASP A 137 -1.85 -10.20 17.26
N LYS A 138 -2.95 -10.62 16.60
CA LYS A 138 -3.00 -11.91 15.90
C LYS A 138 -2.06 -11.89 14.69
N ALA A 139 -1.24 -12.93 14.55
CA ALA A 139 -0.44 -13.12 13.35
C ALA A 139 -1.35 -13.40 12.15
N ARG A 140 -1.03 -12.80 11.00
CA ARG A 140 -1.78 -12.96 9.74
C ARG A 140 -0.81 -13.13 8.59
N LEU A 141 -1.24 -13.85 7.57
CA LEU A 141 -0.54 -13.86 6.28
C LEU A 141 -0.80 -12.52 5.59
N CYS A 142 0.26 -11.80 5.27
CA CYS A 142 0.14 -10.45 4.74
C CYS A 142 1.32 -10.05 3.85
N PHE A 143 1.11 -8.97 3.13
CA PHE A 143 2.09 -8.13 2.46
C PHE A 143 2.19 -6.80 3.21
N MET A 144 3.14 -5.97 2.83
CA MET A 144 3.29 -4.63 3.39
C MET A 144 3.30 -3.60 2.26
N GLY A 145 2.30 -2.72 2.27
CA GLY A 145 2.22 -1.57 1.37
C GLY A 145 2.86 -0.35 2.01
N HIS A 146 3.65 0.40 1.26
CA HIS A 146 4.34 1.60 1.71
C HIS A 146 3.96 2.78 0.84
N ALA A 147 3.80 3.95 1.43
CA ALA A 147 3.53 5.19 0.75
C ALA A 147 4.54 6.26 1.13
N LEU A 148 4.96 7.04 0.15
CA LEU A 148 5.66 8.29 0.33
C LEU A 148 4.70 9.42 -0.01
N MET A 149 4.39 10.28 0.94
CA MET A 149 3.43 11.36 0.83
C MET A 149 4.14 12.72 0.84
N GLU A 150 3.75 13.64 -0.02
CA GLU A 150 4.10 15.04 0.15
C GLU A 150 3.18 15.71 1.20
N ASN A 151 3.72 16.64 1.99
CA ASN A 151 3.04 17.10 3.20
C ASN A 151 2.10 18.30 3.00
N ARG A 152 2.20 19.04 1.89
CA ARG A 152 1.37 20.23 1.62
C ARG A 152 -0.08 19.84 1.35
N ASN A 153 -0.28 18.96 0.40
CA ASN A 153 -1.61 18.55 -0.06
C ASN A 153 -1.98 17.10 0.30
N GLY A 154 -1.03 16.31 0.80
CA GLY A 154 -1.26 14.93 1.22
C GLY A 154 -1.37 13.95 0.05
N LEU A 155 -0.70 14.25 -1.07
CA LEU A 155 -0.67 13.37 -2.24
C LEU A 155 0.42 12.30 -2.10
N ALA A 156 0.13 11.08 -2.51
CA ALA A 156 1.13 10.03 -2.62
C ALA A 156 2.05 10.32 -3.81
N VAL A 157 3.35 10.45 -3.55
CA VAL A 157 4.36 10.72 -4.59
C VAL A 157 5.11 9.47 -5.02
N ASP A 158 5.08 8.43 -4.18
CA ASP A 158 5.62 7.13 -4.51
C ASP A 158 4.94 6.02 -3.69
N VAL A 159 5.02 4.80 -4.19
CA VAL A 159 4.41 3.62 -3.58
C VAL A 159 5.32 2.41 -3.79
N GLU A 160 5.40 1.57 -2.77
CA GLU A 160 6.09 0.27 -2.86
C GLU A 160 5.27 -0.79 -2.13
N THR A 161 5.39 -2.05 -2.56
CA THR A 161 4.80 -3.18 -1.85
C THR A 161 5.85 -4.26 -1.70
N THR A 162 5.98 -4.80 -0.50
CA THR A 162 7.01 -5.77 -0.15
C THR A 162 6.41 -6.98 0.55
N LEU A 163 7.22 -8.00 0.70
CA LEU A 163 6.96 -9.04 1.68
C LEU A 163 6.96 -8.43 3.08
N ALA A 164 6.07 -8.89 3.96
CA ALA A 164 6.00 -8.38 5.32
C ALA A 164 7.16 -8.91 6.17
N THR A 165 8.14 -8.07 6.43
CA THR A 165 9.30 -8.35 7.29
C THR A 165 9.55 -7.20 8.26
N GLY A 166 10.28 -7.45 9.34
CA GLY A 166 10.62 -6.41 10.33
C GLY A 166 11.54 -5.29 9.81
N LYS A 167 12.10 -5.42 8.60
CA LYS A 167 12.97 -4.41 7.97
C LYS A 167 12.31 -3.73 6.77
N ALA A 168 11.24 -4.30 6.24
CA ALA A 168 10.61 -3.91 4.98
C ALA A 168 10.24 -2.42 4.91
N GLU A 169 9.71 -1.83 6.00
CA GLU A 169 9.34 -0.41 6.05
C GLU A 169 10.56 0.49 5.77
N ARG A 170 11.68 0.24 6.42
CA ARG A 170 12.89 1.05 6.28
C ARG A 170 13.56 0.88 4.93
N GLU A 171 13.59 -0.35 4.41
CA GLU A 171 14.14 -0.67 3.09
C GLU A 171 13.29 -0.03 1.98
N ALA A 172 11.98 -0.19 2.02
CA ALA A 172 11.06 0.44 1.07
C ALA A 172 11.15 1.98 1.12
N ALA A 173 11.19 2.56 2.33
CA ALA A 173 11.34 4.01 2.50
C ALA A 173 12.65 4.53 1.88
N ALA A 174 13.77 3.81 2.05
CA ALA A 174 15.05 4.19 1.46
C ALA A 174 15.01 4.11 -0.08
N VAL A 175 14.35 3.10 -0.64
CA VAL A 175 14.16 2.96 -2.09
C VAL A 175 13.30 4.08 -2.65
N MET A 176 12.14 4.35 -2.03
CA MET A 176 11.24 5.43 -2.46
C MET A 176 11.89 6.81 -2.33
N ALA A 177 12.60 7.06 -1.23
CA ALA A 177 13.32 8.32 -1.02
C ALA A 177 14.37 8.55 -2.12
N LYS A 178 15.20 7.53 -2.43
CA LYS A 178 16.21 7.60 -3.49
C LYS A 178 15.59 7.89 -4.87
N ARG A 179 14.42 7.33 -5.16
CA ARG A 179 13.74 7.44 -6.45
C ARG A 179 13.00 8.77 -6.62
N SER A 180 12.45 9.32 -5.54
CA SER A 180 11.44 10.36 -5.63
C SER A 180 11.80 11.68 -4.93
N LEU A 181 12.77 11.70 -4.02
CA LEU A 181 13.15 12.90 -3.28
C LEU A 181 14.40 13.58 -3.83
N LYS A 182 14.45 14.91 -3.71
CA LYS A 182 15.61 15.74 -4.06
C LYS A 182 16.50 15.96 -2.82
N ARG A 183 17.75 16.30 -3.07
CA ARG A 183 18.65 16.80 -2.01
C ARG A 183 18.05 18.06 -1.37
N GLY A 184 18.14 18.15 -0.04
CA GLY A 184 17.54 19.22 0.74
C GLY A 184 16.13 18.95 1.23
N SER A 185 15.43 17.92 0.70
CA SER A 185 14.11 17.52 1.21
C SER A 185 14.18 17.01 2.65
N THR A 186 13.07 17.10 3.37
CA THR A 186 12.89 16.47 4.70
C THR A 186 11.96 15.28 4.60
N LEU A 187 12.21 14.24 5.38
CA LEU A 187 11.40 13.02 5.42
C LEU A 187 10.94 12.72 6.84
N GLY A 188 9.65 12.92 7.10
CA GLY A 188 8.98 12.57 8.35
C GLY A 188 8.68 11.08 8.41
N ALA A 189 9.04 10.43 9.53
CA ALA A 189 8.74 9.02 9.76
C ALA A 189 8.51 8.73 11.25
N ASP A 190 7.96 7.56 11.57
CA ASP A 190 7.73 7.16 12.94
C ASP A 190 9.04 6.73 13.65
N LYS A 191 8.93 6.45 14.95
CA LYS A 191 10.09 6.03 15.75
C LYS A 191 10.73 4.72 15.30
N ASN A 192 10.02 3.85 14.55
CA ASN A 192 10.57 2.58 14.07
C ASN A 192 11.64 2.79 13.01
N TYR A 193 11.64 3.94 12.36
CA TYR A 193 12.66 4.34 11.39
C TYR A 193 13.93 4.92 12.07
N ASP A 194 13.92 5.20 13.38
CA ASP A 194 15.10 5.69 14.09
C ASP A 194 16.12 4.57 14.33
N THR A 195 16.88 4.28 13.29
CA THR A 195 17.97 3.31 13.25
C THR A 195 19.18 3.92 12.56
N ALA A 196 20.39 3.53 13.00
CA ALA A 196 21.66 4.06 12.45
C ALA A 196 21.73 3.89 10.92
N GLY A 197 21.34 2.71 10.41
CA GLY A 197 21.34 2.42 8.97
C GLY A 197 20.43 3.34 8.17
N PHE A 198 19.18 3.54 8.61
CA PHE A 198 18.21 4.40 7.91
C PHE A 198 18.63 5.88 7.95
N VAL A 199 18.99 6.38 9.13
CA VAL A 199 19.42 7.78 9.30
C VAL A 199 20.67 8.07 8.46
N LYS A 200 21.66 7.15 8.44
CA LYS A 200 22.85 7.26 7.61
C LYS A 200 22.49 7.27 6.11
N ALA A 201 21.59 6.38 5.67
CA ALA A 201 21.15 6.30 4.28
C ALA A 201 20.45 7.58 3.82
N MET A 202 19.57 8.18 4.64
CA MET A 202 18.90 9.44 4.31
C MET A 202 19.91 10.58 4.21
N ARG A 203 20.78 10.72 5.18
CA ARG A 203 21.81 11.78 5.19
C ARG A 203 22.78 11.64 4.00
N ALA A 204 23.16 10.43 3.61
CA ALA A 204 24.00 10.17 2.44
C ALA A 204 23.33 10.63 1.12
N GLN A 205 22.00 10.58 1.05
CA GLN A 205 21.23 11.09 -0.07
C GLN A 205 20.96 12.63 0.00
N GLY A 206 21.45 13.29 1.06
CA GLY A 206 21.19 14.71 1.30
C GLY A 206 19.77 15.00 1.77
N ILE A 207 19.07 14.01 2.32
CA ILE A 207 17.71 14.12 2.87
C ILE A 207 17.81 14.27 4.38
N THR A 208 17.08 15.21 4.95
CA THR A 208 17.01 15.42 6.41
C THR A 208 15.95 14.49 7.01
N PRO A 209 16.34 13.48 7.83
CA PRO A 209 15.40 12.53 8.42
C PRO A 209 14.70 13.16 9.63
N HIS A 210 13.47 13.63 9.49
CA HIS A 210 12.60 14.09 10.58
C HIS A 210 11.88 12.90 11.24
N VAL A 211 12.66 11.93 11.71
CA VAL A 211 12.16 10.71 12.36
C VAL A 211 11.90 10.97 13.84
N ALA A 212 10.81 10.44 14.36
CA ALA A 212 10.52 10.52 15.80
C ALA A 212 11.61 9.80 16.61
N GLN A 213 12.25 10.50 17.52
CA GLN A 213 13.41 10.02 18.28
C GLN A 213 13.06 8.89 19.24
N LYS A 214 13.91 7.86 19.31
CA LYS A 214 13.93 6.82 20.36
C LYS A 214 14.89 7.20 21.46
N THR A 215 14.71 6.64 22.65
CA THR A 215 15.60 6.81 23.80
C THR A 215 17.07 6.47 23.46
N HIS A 216 17.28 5.40 22.66
CA HIS A 216 18.60 4.97 22.18
C HIS A 216 18.63 4.90 20.65
N GLY A 217 18.11 5.96 19.99
CA GLY A 217 18.06 6.04 18.54
C GLY A 217 19.29 6.71 17.92
N ALA A 218 19.28 6.83 16.59
CA ALA A 218 20.34 7.49 15.82
C ALA A 218 20.03 8.95 15.49
N ILE A 219 18.82 9.42 15.80
CA ILE A 219 18.42 10.82 15.64
C ILE A 219 19.08 11.65 16.76
N ASP A 220 19.77 12.67 16.36
CA ASP A 220 20.56 13.55 17.22
C ASP A 220 20.15 15.03 17.07
N GLY A 221 20.84 15.92 17.79
CA GLY A 221 20.61 17.36 17.78
C GLY A 221 20.72 18.03 16.41
N ARG A 222 21.40 17.41 15.42
CA ARG A 222 21.40 17.94 14.05
C ARG A 222 20.03 17.90 13.41
N THR A 223 19.19 16.92 13.79
CA THR A 223 17.81 16.80 13.32
C THR A 223 16.83 17.50 14.26
N THR A 224 16.91 17.27 15.58
CA THR A 224 15.89 17.75 16.52
C THR A 224 15.89 19.27 16.70
N ARG A 225 17.02 19.93 16.44
CA ARG A 225 17.12 21.40 16.44
C ARG A 225 16.65 22.06 15.15
N HIS A 226 16.35 21.29 14.09
CA HIS A 226 15.81 21.83 12.86
C HIS A 226 14.42 22.42 13.09
N ALA A 227 14.19 23.66 12.65
CA ALA A 227 12.94 24.39 12.93
C ALA A 227 11.67 23.64 12.49
N GLY A 228 11.75 22.92 11.35
CA GLY A 228 10.65 22.12 10.81
C GLY A 228 10.44 20.75 11.46
N TYR A 229 11.31 20.32 12.40
CA TYR A 229 11.23 18.97 12.97
C TYR A 229 9.90 18.71 13.67
N GLY A 230 9.50 19.60 14.60
CA GLY A 230 8.23 19.46 15.32
C GLY A 230 7.00 19.57 14.42
N VAL A 231 7.09 20.36 13.34
CA VAL A 231 6.03 20.45 12.32
C VAL A 231 5.91 19.15 11.58
N SER A 232 7.02 18.59 11.09
CA SER A 232 7.05 17.30 10.37
C SER A 232 6.46 16.17 11.21
N LEU A 233 6.76 16.10 12.51
CA LEU A 233 6.20 15.08 13.40
C LEU A 233 4.67 15.18 13.58
N ARG A 234 4.10 16.38 13.49
CA ARG A 234 2.65 16.57 13.52
C ARG A 234 2.01 16.20 12.17
N VAL A 235 2.58 16.74 11.09
CA VAL A 235 2.01 16.60 9.74
C VAL A 235 2.12 15.17 9.21
N ARG A 236 3.18 14.43 9.58
CA ARG A 236 3.34 13.03 9.13
C ARG A 236 2.13 12.13 9.40
N LYS A 237 1.35 12.44 10.45
CA LYS A 237 0.16 11.66 10.80
C LYS A 237 -0.90 11.65 9.68
N ARG A 238 -0.87 12.65 8.80
CA ARG A 238 -1.77 12.70 7.64
C ARG A 238 -1.59 11.55 6.66
N ILE A 239 -0.45 10.84 6.68
CA ILE A 239 -0.27 9.65 5.86
C ILE A 239 -1.27 8.53 6.21
N GLU A 240 -1.80 8.54 7.43
CA GLU A 240 -2.85 7.62 7.86
C GLU A 240 -4.15 7.83 7.06
N GLU A 241 -4.41 9.03 6.52
CA GLU A 241 -5.54 9.32 5.62
C GLU A 241 -5.45 8.48 4.34
N ILE A 242 -4.24 8.34 3.76
CA ILE A 242 -3.99 7.51 2.57
C ILE A 242 -4.37 6.06 2.86
N PHE A 243 -3.86 5.51 3.96
CA PHE A 243 -4.12 4.11 4.33
C PHE A 243 -5.55 3.89 4.79
N GLY A 244 -6.14 4.85 5.49
CA GLY A 244 -7.54 4.83 5.88
C GLY A 244 -8.44 4.71 4.64
N TRP A 245 -8.26 5.62 3.67
CA TRP A 245 -9.00 5.60 2.42
C TRP A 245 -8.75 4.30 1.61
N ALA A 246 -7.48 3.90 1.47
CA ALA A 246 -7.12 2.68 0.74
C ALA A 246 -7.81 1.44 1.32
N LYS A 247 -7.89 1.34 2.65
CA LYS A 247 -8.50 0.18 3.34
C LYS A 247 -10.02 0.20 3.37
N THR A 248 -10.64 1.37 3.47
CA THR A 248 -12.10 1.50 3.61
C THR A 248 -12.79 1.64 2.25
N VAL A 249 -12.33 2.56 1.42
CA VAL A 249 -12.95 2.85 0.12
C VAL A 249 -12.46 1.90 -0.96
N ALA A 250 -11.12 1.72 -1.09
CA ALA A 250 -10.55 0.89 -2.14
C ALA A 250 -10.41 -0.60 -1.78
N GLY A 251 -10.83 -1.02 -0.58
CA GLY A 251 -10.83 -2.43 -0.18
C GLY A 251 -9.45 -3.05 0.05
N LEU A 252 -8.38 -2.25 0.19
CA LEU A 252 -7.01 -2.73 0.34
C LEU A 252 -6.71 -3.33 1.75
N ARG A 253 -7.70 -3.47 2.61
CA ARG A 253 -7.53 -4.14 3.91
C ARG A 253 -7.10 -5.59 3.74
N LYS A 254 -7.71 -6.27 2.76
CA LYS A 254 -7.42 -7.64 2.35
C LYS A 254 -7.38 -7.70 0.82
N THR A 255 -6.28 -8.20 0.26
CA THR A 255 -6.22 -8.39 -1.19
C THR A 255 -7.02 -9.62 -1.62
N CYS A 256 -7.58 -9.57 -2.84
CA CYS A 256 -8.16 -10.73 -3.52
C CYS A 256 -7.19 -11.38 -4.53
N PHE A 257 -5.96 -10.88 -4.61
CA PHE A 257 -4.94 -11.36 -5.53
C PHE A 257 -3.90 -12.22 -4.81
N ILE A 258 -3.29 -13.13 -5.55
CA ILE A 258 -2.23 -14.03 -5.11
C ILE A 258 -0.92 -13.58 -5.75
N GLY A 259 0.15 -13.55 -4.94
CA GLY A 259 1.51 -13.20 -5.37
C GLY A 259 1.81 -11.71 -5.29
N LEU A 260 3.05 -11.40 -4.94
CA LEU A 260 3.54 -10.05 -4.70
C LEU A 260 3.34 -9.12 -5.91
N ALA A 261 3.55 -9.62 -7.13
CA ALA A 261 3.47 -8.80 -8.34
C ALA A 261 2.06 -8.21 -8.55
N LYS A 262 1.01 -9.01 -8.36
CA LYS A 262 -0.39 -8.54 -8.50
C LYS A 262 -0.77 -7.59 -7.35
N VAL A 263 -0.30 -7.87 -6.13
CA VAL A 263 -0.54 -7.00 -4.98
C VAL A 263 0.17 -5.66 -5.14
N LYS A 264 1.38 -5.63 -5.71
CA LYS A 264 2.08 -4.39 -6.10
C LYS A 264 1.27 -3.56 -7.07
N ALA A 265 0.78 -4.17 -8.15
CA ALA A 265 -0.05 -3.48 -9.12
C ALA A 265 -1.33 -2.94 -8.47
N GLN A 266 -2.04 -3.74 -7.67
CA GLN A 266 -3.24 -3.33 -6.93
C GLN A 266 -2.96 -2.11 -6.03
N THR A 267 -1.90 -2.16 -5.23
CA THR A 267 -1.54 -1.07 -4.31
C THR A 267 -1.22 0.20 -5.08
N THR A 268 -0.49 0.08 -6.20
CA THR A 268 -0.12 1.22 -7.05
C THR A 268 -1.35 1.87 -7.69
N PHE A 269 -2.27 1.09 -8.25
CA PHE A 269 -3.55 1.61 -8.75
C PHE A 269 -4.39 2.25 -7.65
N THR A 270 -4.42 1.65 -6.46
CA THR A 270 -5.15 2.19 -5.31
C THR A 270 -4.63 3.58 -4.94
N LEU A 271 -3.32 3.79 -4.88
CA LEU A 271 -2.77 5.09 -4.53
C LEU A 271 -2.91 6.11 -5.67
N ALA A 272 -2.91 5.68 -6.92
CA ALA A 272 -3.28 6.54 -8.05
C ALA A 272 -4.73 7.03 -7.93
N ALA A 273 -5.65 6.13 -7.60
CA ALA A 273 -7.07 6.46 -7.38
C ALA A 273 -7.26 7.40 -6.17
N TYR A 274 -6.50 7.16 -5.08
CA TYR A 274 -6.46 8.08 -3.94
C TYR A 274 -6.04 9.49 -4.39
N ASN A 275 -4.96 9.62 -5.16
CA ASN A 275 -4.50 10.92 -5.66
C ASN A 275 -5.58 11.62 -6.50
N LEU A 276 -6.28 10.90 -7.38
CA LEU A 276 -7.38 11.47 -8.16
C LEU A 276 -8.51 11.97 -7.25
N THR A 277 -8.88 11.19 -6.23
CA THR A 277 -9.91 11.59 -5.25
C THR A 277 -9.45 12.82 -4.45
N ARG A 278 -8.19 12.84 -4.03
CA ARG A 278 -7.62 13.97 -3.28
C ARG A 278 -7.57 15.24 -4.11
N MET A 279 -7.13 15.15 -5.37
CA MET A 279 -7.13 16.31 -6.29
C MET A 279 -8.55 16.82 -6.52
N ALA A 280 -9.54 15.96 -6.74
CA ALA A 280 -10.92 16.37 -6.86
C ALA A 280 -11.42 17.14 -5.64
N THR A 281 -11.05 16.70 -4.44
CA THR A 281 -11.36 17.42 -3.18
C THR A 281 -10.69 18.78 -3.12
N ILE A 282 -9.41 18.88 -3.53
CA ILE A 282 -8.65 20.14 -3.52
C ILE A 282 -9.27 21.14 -4.50
N PHE A 283 -9.72 20.68 -5.67
CA PHE A 283 -10.39 21.52 -6.66
C PHE A 283 -11.87 21.86 -6.30
N GLY A 284 -12.36 21.36 -5.17
CA GLY A 284 -13.77 21.57 -4.78
C GLY A 284 -14.77 20.80 -5.67
N TRP A 285 -14.30 19.82 -6.44
CA TRP A 285 -15.21 18.98 -7.23
C TRP A 285 -15.99 18.07 -6.30
N ARG A 286 -17.30 18.26 -6.27
CA ARG A 286 -18.19 17.37 -5.51
C ARG A 286 -18.23 16.01 -6.23
N LEU A 287 -17.45 15.07 -5.77
CA LEU A 287 -17.63 13.67 -6.11
C LEU A 287 -18.92 13.23 -5.39
N ASN A 288 -20.06 13.31 -6.07
CA ASN A 288 -21.31 12.80 -5.53
C ASN A 288 -21.13 11.31 -5.24
N THR A 289 -20.82 10.98 -3.98
CA THR A 289 -20.97 9.64 -3.44
C THR A 289 -22.46 9.40 -3.24
N VAL A 290 -23.11 8.79 -4.20
CA VAL A 290 -24.42 8.18 -4.04
C VAL A 290 -24.21 6.74 -3.62
#